data_965890411b884730b8e70b8397c0fb4f
#
_entry.id   965890411b884730b8e70b8397c0fb4f
#
_cell.length_a   1.000
_cell.length_b   1.000
_cell.length_c   1.000
_cell.angle_alpha   90.00
_cell.angle_beta   90.00
_cell.angle_gamma   90.00
#
_symmetry.space_group_name_H-M   'P 1'
#
loop_
_entity.id
_entity.type
_entity.pdbx_description
1 polymer ?
#
loop_
_entity_poly.entity_id
_entity_poly.type
_entity_poly.pdbx_seq_one_letter_code
_entity_poly.pdbx_strand_id
1 'polypeptide(L)'
;MQAQILNLMQDIQEQTGVSYLFIAHGMPVVQHISDRVGVMYLGKMVESTNAIDIFENPRHPYTKGLMSAVAIPDPDIVHNSAALKGEIPNLTGDVKGCLFCGRCPECKKICQEQAPELKEIEPGHMVACHLYD
;
A
#
# COMPACT_ATOMS: atom_id res chain seq x y z
N MET A 1 -17.53 16.34 -8.65
CA MET A 1 -16.42 16.91 -9.45
C MET A 1 -15.27 15.90 -9.65
N GLN A 2 -14.74 15.22 -8.61
CA GLN A 2 -13.69 14.20 -8.79
C GLN A 2 -14.09 13.03 -9.69
N ALA A 3 -15.29 12.47 -9.53
CA ALA A 3 -15.76 11.35 -10.36
C ALA A 3 -15.85 11.69 -11.86
N GLN A 4 -16.22 12.91 -12.22
CA GLN A 4 -16.29 13.34 -13.62
C GLN A 4 -14.90 13.41 -14.27
N ILE A 5 -13.88 13.85 -13.51
CA ILE A 5 -12.49 13.90 -13.99
C ILE A 5 -11.95 12.48 -14.20
N LEU A 6 -12.24 11.57 -13.27
CA LEU A 6 -11.81 10.18 -13.37
C LEU A 6 -12.43 9.47 -14.57
N ASN A 7 -13.74 9.68 -14.82
CA ASN A 7 -14.41 9.13 -15.98
C ASN A 7 -13.80 9.69 -17.28
N LEU A 8 -13.54 11.00 -17.34
CA LEU A 8 -12.89 11.60 -18.50
C LEU A 8 -11.47 11.01 -18.75
N MET A 9 -10.70 10.75 -17.69
CA MET A 9 -9.40 10.10 -17.82
C MET A 9 -9.52 8.67 -18.36
N GLN A 10 -10.51 7.92 -17.91
CA GLN A 10 -10.79 6.57 -18.43
C GLN A 10 -11.22 6.61 -19.90
N ASP A 11 -12.12 7.54 -20.28
CA ASP A 11 -12.52 7.73 -21.68
C ASP A 11 -11.33 8.05 -22.60
N ILE A 12 -10.41 8.91 -22.15
CA ILE A 12 -9.19 9.24 -22.89
C ILE A 12 -8.29 8.01 -23.00
N GLN A 13 -8.15 7.23 -21.95
CA GLN A 13 -7.35 6.00 -21.96
C GLN A 13 -7.90 4.99 -22.97
N GLU A 14 -9.20 4.79 -22.98
CA GLU A 14 -9.87 3.89 -23.93
C GLU A 14 -9.70 4.35 -25.39
N GLN A 15 -9.80 5.66 -25.64
CA GLN A 15 -9.71 6.21 -26.99
C GLN A 15 -8.27 6.26 -27.53
N THR A 16 -7.30 6.49 -26.68
CA THR A 16 -5.91 6.76 -27.09
C THR A 16 -4.93 5.65 -26.75
N GLY A 17 -5.29 4.71 -25.86
CA GLY A 17 -4.41 3.66 -25.37
C GLY A 17 -3.27 4.14 -24.47
N VAL A 18 -3.33 5.37 -23.94
CA VAL A 18 -2.31 5.90 -23.03
C VAL A 18 -2.34 5.18 -21.69
N SER A 19 -1.19 5.06 -21.05
CA SER A 19 -1.08 4.60 -19.67
C SER A 19 -0.88 5.79 -18.74
N TYR A 20 -1.52 5.75 -17.57
CA TYR A 20 -1.36 6.76 -16.53
C TYR A 20 -0.52 6.23 -15.38
N LEU A 21 0.40 7.04 -14.88
CA LEU A 21 0.98 6.88 -13.57
C LEU A 21 0.27 7.84 -12.63
N PHE A 22 -0.58 7.31 -11.75
CA PHE A 22 -1.40 8.09 -10.83
C PHE A 22 -0.81 8.06 -9.43
N ILE A 23 -0.50 9.23 -8.86
CA ILE A 23 0.00 9.37 -7.49
C ILE A 23 -1.11 9.97 -6.65
N ALA A 24 -1.61 9.23 -5.69
CA ALA A 24 -2.71 9.64 -4.82
C ALA A 24 -2.51 9.16 -3.39
N HIS A 25 -3.23 9.80 -2.48
CA HIS A 25 -3.35 9.40 -1.07
C HIS A 25 -4.78 9.01 -0.69
N GLY A 26 -5.73 9.15 -1.61
CA GLY A 26 -7.13 8.76 -1.43
C GLY A 26 -7.40 7.35 -1.96
N MET A 27 -7.49 6.36 -1.09
CA MET A 27 -7.69 4.96 -1.44
C MET A 27 -8.93 4.69 -2.34
N PRO A 28 -10.11 5.32 -2.11
CA PRO A 28 -11.27 5.10 -2.97
C PRO A 28 -11.03 5.48 -4.44
N VAL A 29 -10.25 6.52 -4.69
CA VAL A 29 -9.89 6.96 -6.05
C VAL A 29 -8.96 5.94 -6.69
N VAL A 30 -7.94 5.49 -5.96
CA VAL A 30 -7.00 4.47 -6.43
C VAL A 30 -7.74 3.17 -6.78
N GLN A 31 -8.66 2.73 -5.95
CA GLN A 31 -9.46 1.53 -6.19
C GLN A 31 -10.27 1.61 -7.49
N HIS A 32 -10.78 2.80 -7.82
CA HIS A 32 -11.66 2.99 -8.97
C HIS A 32 -10.94 3.05 -10.31
N ILE A 33 -9.72 3.63 -10.34
CA ILE A 33 -9.05 3.97 -11.61
C ILE A 33 -7.85 3.05 -11.93
N SER A 34 -7.32 2.34 -10.94
CA SER A 34 -6.04 1.65 -11.10
C SER A 34 -6.19 0.19 -11.47
N ASP A 35 -5.40 -0.29 -12.44
CA ASP A 35 -5.22 -1.71 -12.73
C ASP A 35 -4.20 -2.34 -11.79
N ARG A 36 -3.12 -1.61 -11.50
CA ARG A 36 -2.05 -2.01 -10.57
C ARG A 36 -1.78 -0.91 -9.56
N VAL A 37 -1.46 -1.32 -8.35
CA VAL A 37 -1.16 -0.41 -7.24
C VAL A 37 0.21 -0.74 -6.66
N GLY A 38 0.99 0.30 -6.41
CA GLY A 38 2.21 0.23 -5.63
C GLY A 38 2.07 1.04 -4.35
N VAL A 39 2.33 0.42 -3.22
CA VAL A 39 2.32 1.08 -1.92
C VAL A 39 3.75 1.42 -1.52
N MET A 40 3.96 2.68 -1.16
CA MET A 40 5.27 3.19 -0.74
C MET A 40 5.24 3.62 0.73
N TYR A 41 6.33 3.37 1.43
CA TYR A 41 6.57 3.86 2.78
C TYR A 41 7.94 4.51 2.87
N LEU A 42 7.99 5.79 3.26
CA LEU A 42 9.23 6.58 3.37
C LEU A 42 10.15 6.43 2.13
N GLY A 43 9.55 6.55 0.93
CA GLY A 43 10.28 6.50 -0.34
C GLY A 43 10.68 5.10 -0.83
N LYS A 44 10.30 4.05 -0.12
CA LYS A 44 10.55 2.66 -0.54
C LYS A 44 9.24 1.96 -0.90
N MET A 45 9.28 1.17 -1.99
CA MET A 45 8.17 0.30 -2.36
C MET A 45 8.08 -0.84 -1.33
N VAL A 46 6.92 -1.01 -0.70
CA VAL A 46 6.69 -2.07 0.29
C VAL A 46 5.79 -3.17 -0.25
N GLU A 47 4.90 -2.85 -1.18
CA GLU A 47 4.00 -3.82 -1.79
C GLU A 47 3.56 -3.34 -3.18
N SER A 48 3.42 -4.24 -4.15
CA SER A 48 2.86 -3.95 -5.47
C SER A 48 2.14 -5.16 -6.04
N THR A 49 0.88 -4.95 -6.44
CA THR A 49 0.05 -5.99 -7.06
C THR A 49 -1.06 -5.36 -7.90
N ASN A 50 -2.00 -6.15 -8.42
CA ASN A 50 -3.22 -5.62 -9.05
C ASN A 50 -4.10 -4.90 -8.00
N ALA A 51 -4.99 -4.04 -8.49
CA ALA A 51 -5.83 -3.23 -7.60
C ALA A 51 -6.75 -4.09 -6.71
N ILE A 52 -7.28 -5.19 -7.22
CA ILE A 52 -8.18 -6.07 -6.46
C ILE A 52 -7.45 -6.65 -5.26
N ASP A 53 -6.29 -7.28 -5.49
CA ASP A 53 -5.54 -7.95 -4.43
C ASP A 53 -5.01 -6.99 -3.36
N ILE A 54 -4.65 -5.74 -3.73
CA ILE A 54 -4.18 -4.77 -2.75
C ILE A 54 -5.28 -4.41 -1.73
N PHE A 55 -6.54 -4.38 -2.15
CA PHE A 55 -7.68 -4.06 -1.29
C PHE A 55 -8.25 -5.28 -0.56
N GLU A 56 -8.31 -6.44 -1.23
CA GLU A 56 -8.92 -7.64 -0.66
C GLU A 56 -7.93 -8.49 0.15
N ASN A 57 -6.66 -8.51 -0.26
CA ASN A 57 -5.64 -9.39 0.30
C ASN A 57 -4.27 -8.72 0.48
N PRO A 58 -4.21 -7.56 1.17
CA PRO A 58 -2.95 -6.89 1.43
C PRO A 58 -2.01 -7.76 2.24
N ARG A 59 -0.74 -7.80 1.88
CA ARG A 59 0.27 -8.66 2.50
C ARG A 59 1.15 -7.91 3.48
N HIS A 60 1.66 -6.74 3.10
CA HIS A 60 2.52 -5.96 3.98
C HIS A 60 1.75 -5.36 5.17
N PRO A 61 2.26 -5.41 6.41
CA PRO A 61 1.56 -4.87 7.58
C PRO A 61 1.17 -3.39 7.47
N TYR A 62 1.99 -2.59 6.78
CA TYR A 62 1.64 -1.19 6.49
C TYR A 62 0.42 -1.08 5.57
N THR A 63 0.38 -1.86 4.49
CA THR A 63 -0.76 -1.90 3.55
C THR A 63 -2.03 -2.35 4.26
N LYS A 64 -1.94 -3.38 5.10
CA LYS A 64 -3.07 -3.82 5.94
C LYS A 64 -3.61 -2.69 6.81
N GLY A 65 -2.71 -1.93 7.45
CA GLY A 65 -3.08 -0.77 8.25
C GLY A 65 -3.72 0.35 7.42
N LEU A 66 -3.22 0.62 6.22
CA LEU A 66 -3.84 1.59 5.31
C LEU A 66 -5.24 1.16 4.86
N MET A 67 -5.41 -0.11 4.47
CA MET A 67 -6.71 -0.63 4.03
C MET A 67 -7.73 -0.66 5.16
N SER A 68 -7.31 -0.97 6.38
CA SER A 68 -8.20 -0.94 7.56
C SER A 68 -8.69 0.47 7.93
N ALA A 69 -7.97 1.51 7.48
CA ALA A 69 -8.36 2.90 7.68
C ALA A 69 -9.30 3.43 6.59
N VAL A 70 -9.49 2.68 5.50
CA VAL A 70 -10.49 3.02 4.47
C VAL A 70 -11.87 2.82 5.08
N ALA A 71 -12.61 3.92 5.24
CA ALA A 71 -13.95 3.87 5.78
C ALA A 71 -14.88 3.10 4.82
N ILE A 72 -15.25 1.89 5.19
CA ILE A 72 -16.37 1.19 4.57
C ILE A 72 -17.62 1.80 5.21
N PRO A 73 -18.57 2.37 4.45
CA PRO A 73 -19.79 2.96 4.99
C PRO A 73 -20.80 1.86 5.38
N ASP A 74 -20.37 0.94 6.24
CA ASP A 74 -21.21 -0.10 6.81
C ASP A 74 -21.21 0.07 8.34
N PRO A 75 -22.35 0.47 8.95
CA PRO A 75 -22.46 0.72 10.38
C PRO A 75 -22.34 -0.56 11.22
N ASP A 76 -22.50 -1.74 10.63
CA ASP A 76 -22.46 -3.03 11.33
C ASP A 76 -21.04 -3.64 11.39
N ILE A 77 -20.11 -3.11 10.61
CA ILE A 77 -18.71 -3.53 10.64
C ILE A 77 -18.00 -2.80 11.79
N VAL A 78 -17.72 -3.55 12.86
CA VAL A 78 -16.80 -3.09 13.91
C VAL A 78 -15.43 -2.93 13.29
N HIS A 79 -15.06 -1.68 12.94
CA HIS A 79 -13.72 -1.35 12.48
C HIS A 79 -12.72 -1.67 13.59
N ASN A 80 -12.18 -2.87 13.55
CA ASN A 80 -10.96 -3.20 14.28
C ASN A 80 -9.81 -2.50 13.54
N SER A 81 -9.84 -1.15 13.56
CA SER A 81 -8.75 -0.37 13.00
C SER A 81 -7.50 -0.71 13.81
N ALA A 82 -6.68 -1.59 13.28
CA ALA A 82 -5.28 -1.70 13.71
C ALA A 82 -4.62 -0.36 13.34
N ALA A 83 -5.00 0.68 14.09
CA ALA A 83 -4.46 2.02 13.89
C ALA A 83 -2.95 1.89 13.86
N LEU A 84 -2.34 2.34 12.79
CA LEU A 84 -0.89 2.40 12.65
C LEU A 84 -0.34 3.17 13.86
N LYS A 85 0.11 2.45 14.87
CA LYS A 85 0.60 3.04 16.13
C LYS A 85 1.96 3.70 15.90
N GLY A 86 2.20 4.78 16.63
CA GLY A 86 3.48 5.49 16.66
C GLY A 86 3.63 6.59 15.60
N GLU A 87 4.59 7.46 15.82
CA GLU A 87 4.95 8.57 14.93
C GLU A 87 5.78 8.06 13.75
N ILE A 88 5.74 8.79 12.64
CA ILE A 88 6.62 8.55 11.50
C ILE A 88 8.04 8.83 11.96
N PRO A 89 8.97 7.84 11.86
CA PRO A 89 10.34 8.06 12.32
C PRO A 89 10.99 9.16 11.49
N ASN A 90 11.68 10.08 12.18
CA ASN A 90 12.59 11.01 11.52
C ASN A 90 13.77 10.20 10.96
N LEU A 91 13.90 10.18 9.65
CA LEU A 91 15.02 9.54 8.95
C LEU A 91 16.29 10.41 9.09
N THR A 92 16.84 10.51 10.30
CA THR A 92 18.15 11.11 10.53
C THR A 92 19.18 9.98 10.66
N GLY A 93 19.81 9.62 9.53
CA GLY A 93 20.89 8.62 9.48
C GLY A 93 20.57 7.40 8.60
N ASP A 94 21.57 6.53 8.44
CA ASP A 94 21.48 5.26 7.70
C ASP A 94 20.62 4.24 8.48
N VAL A 95 19.38 4.08 8.08
CA VAL A 95 18.51 3.03 8.61
C VAL A 95 18.87 1.71 7.93
N LYS A 96 19.50 0.80 8.65
CA LYS A 96 19.94 -0.50 8.12
C LYS A 96 18.82 -1.52 7.98
N GLY A 97 17.75 -1.40 8.76
CA GLY A 97 16.64 -2.33 8.81
C GLY A 97 15.42 -1.90 8.02
N CYS A 98 14.31 -2.61 8.27
CA CYS A 98 13.00 -2.28 7.73
C CYS A 98 12.51 -0.93 8.26
N LEU A 99 12.21 0.02 7.38
CA LEU A 99 11.73 1.36 7.74
C LEU A 99 10.43 1.36 8.54
N PHE A 100 9.61 0.33 8.35
CA PHE A 100 8.31 0.19 9.04
C PHE A 100 8.42 -0.53 10.40
N CYS A 101 9.57 -1.11 10.75
CA CYS A 101 9.74 -1.95 11.95
C CYS A 101 9.25 -1.27 13.24
N GLY A 102 9.55 0.01 13.45
CA GLY A 102 9.13 0.76 14.64
C GLY A 102 7.61 0.91 14.84
N ARG A 103 6.83 0.67 13.78
CA ARG A 103 5.36 0.74 13.77
C ARG A 103 4.69 -0.59 13.42
N CYS A 104 5.49 -1.60 13.13
CA CYS A 104 5.01 -2.91 12.69
C CYS A 104 4.62 -3.77 13.91
N PRO A 105 3.37 -4.25 14.00
CA PRO A 105 2.95 -5.14 15.08
C PRO A 105 3.65 -6.51 15.01
N GLU A 106 4.19 -6.87 13.84
CA GLU A 106 4.85 -8.16 13.57
C GLU A 106 6.37 -8.01 13.36
N CYS A 107 6.98 -6.93 13.93
CA CYS A 107 8.42 -6.69 13.78
C CYS A 107 9.25 -7.81 14.39
N LYS A 108 10.09 -8.44 13.57
CA LYS A 108 11.07 -9.48 13.98
C LYS A 108 12.45 -8.87 14.19
N LYS A 109 13.35 -9.63 14.83
CA LYS A 109 14.74 -9.20 15.07
C LYS A 109 15.47 -8.86 13.77
N ILE A 110 15.31 -9.69 12.74
CA ILE A 110 15.87 -9.45 11.41
C ILE A 110 15.41 -8.12 10.80
N CYS A 111 14.18 -7.69 11.06
CA CYS A 111 13.66 -6.41 10.55
C CYS A 111 14.41 -5.19 11.08
N GLN A 112 15.08 -5.31 12.23
CA GLN A 112 15.91 -4.25 12.80
C GLN A 112 17.31 -4.20 12.19
N GLU A 113 17.79 -5.32 11.70
CA GLU A 113 19.17 -5.51 11.24
C GLU A 113 19.30 -5.39 9.73
N GLN A 114 18.28 -5.82 8.98
CA GLN A 114 18.30 -5.90 7.52
C GLN A 114 17.01 -5.34 6.90
N ALA A 115 17.16 -4.54 5.85
CA ALA A 115 16.03 -4.09 5.05
C ALA A 115 15.52 -5.25 4.17
N PRO A 116 14.20 -5.52 4.14
CA PRO A 116 13.66 -6.55 3.27
C PRO A 116 13.74 -6.12 1.80
N GLU A 117 14.05 -7.08 0.94
CA GLU A 117 14.01 -6.89 -0.50
C GLU A 117 12.58 -7.04 -1.03
N LEU A 118 12.27 -6.29 -2.09
CA LEU A 118 11.00 -6.43 -2.79
C LEU A 118 11.08 -7.69 -3.67
N LYS A 119 10.30 -8.71 -3.32
CA LYS A 119 10.28 -9.99 -4.04
C LYS A 119 8.86 -10.46 -4.34
N GLU A 120 8.72 -11.24 -5.38
CA GLU A 120 7.46 -11.84 -5.77
C GLU A 120 7.14 -13.01 -4.83
N ILE A 121 6.02 -12.91 -4.14
CA ILE A 121 5.53 -13.96 -3.22
C ILE A 121 4.42 -14.81 -3.83
N GLU A 122 3.69 -14.23 -4.78
CA GLU A 122 2.65 -14.86 -5.59
C GLU A 122 2.71 -14.22 -6.99
N PRO A 123 2.22 -14.88 -8.06
CA PRO A 123 2.29 -14.34 -9.42
C PRO A 123 1.75 -12.90 -9.51
N GLY A 124 2.62 -11.95 -9.84
CA GLY A 124 2.29 -10.53 -9.94
C GLY A 124 2.16 -9.78 -8.61
N HIS A 125 2.39 -10.43 -7.45
CA HIS A 125 2.31 -9.83 -6.13
C HIS A 125 3.70 -9.70 -5.48
N MET A 126 4.21 -8.49 -5.47
CA MET A 126 5.53 -8.15 -4.93
C MET A 126 5.40 -7.59 -3.52
N VAL A 127 6.21 -8.06 -2.57
CA VAL A 127 6.20 -7.59 -1.17
C VAL A 127 7.62 -7.48 -0.63
N ALA A 128 7.90 -6.40 0.08
CA ALA A 128 9.16 -6.19 0.80
C ALA A 128 8.94 -6.41 2.31
N CYS A 129 8.91 -7.68 2.74
CA CYS A 129 8.64 -8.01 4.13
C CYS A 129 9.24 -9.37 4.53
N HIS A 130 9.98 -9.42 5.64
CA HIS A 130 10.56 -10.65 6.21
C HIS A 130 9.54 -11.65 6.77
N LEU A 131 8.25 -11.37 6.71
CA LEU A 131 7.21 -12.35 7.02
C LEU A 131 7.09 -13.43 5.93
N TYR A 132 7.59 -13.12 4.74
CA TYR A 132 7.52 -13.98 3.54
C TYR A 132 8.89 -14.51 3.09
N ASP A 133 9.90 -14.47 3.99
CA ASP A 133 11.22 -15.09 3.78
C ASP A 133 11.21 -16.57 4.05
#